data_b60733f4fcd0b22b644bf58f6baf04e6
#
_entry.id   b60733f4fcd0b22b644bf58f6baf04e6
#
_cell.length_a   1.000
_cell.length_b   1.000
_cell.length_c   1.000
_cell.angle_alpha   90.00
_cell.angle_beta   90.00
_cell.angle_gamma   90.00
#
_symmetry.space_group_name_H-M   'P 1'
#
loop_
_entity.id
_entity.type
_entity.pdbx_description
1 polymer ?
#
loop_
_entity_poly.entity_id
_entity_poly.type
_entity_poly.pdbx_seq_one_letter_code
_entity_poly.pdbx_strand_id
1 'polypeptide(L)'
;MKDGNASLYLDYYDKGKREYEFLDLYLVPDNAPDARRLNAAALQKATAIKAERTINPEGRHSKTDANVDGDKKNMTPKLTEWIQTVYDMKEKAGCSKNVLWNINHIKELVEEYLMSAKKRDPRIGRIEKNFLVSFLQYLQNDHTIAICKKDVRHLSAGTLKQYQLLLATILNVAVKEDIIGSNPFGALSEKETLTTPASTRTYLSIEEVKRFMEAKCEKMNAAAEECKMAFVFSCFTGLRISDIRSLRWCDIQGINGIPHVRTTMVKTKKPIFVPLSMNAMLWMPKREDATNDTNLVFAKLPSTSASLNDHVRRVAKAAKIEKRISFHTSRHTFATLTLKASKDLYVVSKLLGHASINTTRVYAEVLDSTLEDAIIKQEGILDKADSNAMSASASQ
;
A
#
# COMPACT_ATOMS: atom_id res chain seq x y z
N MET A 1 34.57 16.61 -30.54
CA MET A 1 33.60 15.53 -30.30
C MET A 1 33.16 14.97 -31.63
N LYS A 2 32.78 13.70 -31.75
CA LYS A 2 32.45 13.04 -33.02
C LYS A 2 31.25 13.65 -33.77
N ASP A 3 30.41 14.46 -33.09
CA ASP A 3 29.15 14.97 -33.66
C ASP A 3 29.14 16.48 -33.97
N GLY A 4 30.26 17.14 -33.99
CA GLY A 4 30.38 18.57 -34.32
C GLY A 4 29.84 19.57 -33.28
N ASN A 5 29.37 19.08 -32.13
CA ASN A 5 28.84 19.92 -31.04
C ASN A 5 29.99 20.57 -30.25
N ALA A 6 29.84 21.85 -29.86
CA ALA A 6 30.76 22.56 -29.01
C ALA A 6 30.31 22.56 -27.56
N SER A 7 31.18 22.13 -26.63
CA SER A 7 30.89 22.14 -25.19
C SER A 7 31.08 23.55 -24.62
N LEU A 8 30.15 23.98 -23.76
CA LEU A 8 30.25 25.24 -23.02
C LEU A 8 30.92 24.99 -21.67
N TYR A 9 31.80 25.94 -21.29
CA TYR A 9 32.48 25.93 -20.00
C TYR A 9 32.63 27.37 -19.47
N LEU A 10 32.78 27.51 -18.16
CA LEU A 10 33.19 28.74 -17.50
C LEU A 10 34.70 28.70 -17.32
N ASP A 11 35.36 29.84 -17.59
CA ASP A 11 36.80 30.02 -17.47
C ASP A 11 37.06 30.97 -16.29
N TYR A 12 37.75 30.45 -15.29
CA TYR A 12 38.11 31.20 -14.08
C TYR A 12 39.61 31.46 -14.05
N TYR A 13 39.98 32.65 -13.68
CA TYR A 13 41.35 33.01 -13.46
C TYR A 13 41.48 33.62 -12.06
N ASP A 14 42.15 32.91 -11.16
CA ASP A 14 42.39 33.38 -9.79
C ASP A 14 43.84 33.07 -9.37
N LYS A 15 44.50 34.07 -8.78
CA LYS A 15 45.88 33.97 -8.23
C LYS A 15 46.90 33.26 -9.12
N GLY A 16 46.85 33.52 -10.43
CA GLY A 16 47.80 32.94 -11.41
C GLY A 16 47.45 31.52 -11.89
N LYS A 17 46.32 30.94 -11.43
CA LYS A 17 45.81 29.66 -11.92
C LYS A 17 44.57 29.86 -12.76
N ARG A 18 44.49 29.08 -13.85
CA ARG A 18 43.34 29.05 -14.74
C ARG A 18 42.61 27.75 -14.57
N GLU A 19 41.30 27.83 -14.28
CA GLU A 19 40.43 26.67 -14.06
C GLU A 19 39.21 26.71 -14.97
N TYR A 20 38.78 25.57 -15.46
CA TYR A 20 37.63 25.43 -16.36
C TYR A 20 36.55 24.59 -15.73
N GLU A 21 35.30 25.11 -15.63
CA GLU A 21 34.10 24.39 -15.22
C GLU A 21 33.29 24.08 -16.47
N PHE A 22 33.20 22.80 -16.85
CA PHE A 22 32.35 22.34 -17.94
C PHE A 22 30.91 22.27 -17.47
N LEU A 23 29.98 22.88 -18.25
CA LEU A 23 28.56 23.06 -17.85
C LEU A 23 27.65 21.92 -18.28
N ASP A 24 28.16 20.89 -18.97
CA ASP A 24 27.37 19.85 -19.65
C ASP A 24 26.30 20.40 -20.61
N LEU A 25 26.54 21.62 -21.11
CA LEU A 25 25.74 22.28 -22.12
C LEU A 25 26.53 22.29 -23.44
N TYR A 26 25.83 22.07 -24.53
CA TYR A 26 26.43 21.95 -25.85
C TYR A 26 25.75 22.90 -26.84
N LEU A 27 26.56 23.53 -27.72
CA LEU A 27 26.06 24.20 -28.89
C LEU A 27 26.06 23.23 -30.07
N VAL A 28 24.97 23.16 -30.78
CA VAL A 28 24.84 22.37 -32.00
C VAL A 28 25.34 23.17 -33.19
N PRO A 29 25.85 22.53 -34.25
CA PRO A 29 26.30 23.22 -35.47
C PRO A 29 25.18 24.04 -36.10
N ASP A 30 25.51 25.15 -36.72
CA ASP A 30 24.53 26.09 -37.30
C ASP A 30 23.65 25.50 -38.40
N ASN A 31 24.08 24.41 -39.00
CA ASN A 31 23.34 23.65 -40.01
C ASN A 31 22.37 22.60 -39.43
N ALA A 32 22.33 22.44 -38.11
CA ALA A 32 21.39 21.50 -37.46
C ALA A 32 19.96 22.06 -37.43
N PRO A 33 18.94 21.20 -37.49
CA PRO A 33 17.54 21.63 -37.31
C PRO A 33 17.36 22.38 -35.99
N ASP A 34 16.69 23.52 -35.98
CA ASP A 34 16.44 24.37 -34.81
C ASP A 34 17.69 24.89 -34.09
N ALA A 35 18.88 24.91 -34.74
CA ALA A 35 20.14 25.31 -34.11
C ALA A 35 20.07 26.64 -33.39
N ARG A 36 19.44 27.67 -33.98
CA ARG A 36 19.29 29.00 -33.35
C ARG A 36 18.54 28.94 -32.02
N ARG A 37 17.45 28.19 -31.95
CA ARG A 37 16.63 28.05 -30.75
C ARG A 37 17.36 27.26 -29.66
N LEU A 38 17.97 26.13 -30.02
CA LEU A 38 18.71 25.25 -29.12
C LEU A 38 19.95 25.96 -28.56
N ASN A 39 20.72 26.66 -29.42
CA ASN A 39 21.90 27.40 -29.01
C ASN A 39 21.55 28.59 -28.13
N ALA A 40 20.47 29.34 -28.44
CA ALA A 40 19.99 30.42 -27.58
C ALA A 40 19.59 29.92 -26.18
N ALA A 41 18.88 28.80 -26.09
CA ALA A 41 18.51 28.20 -24.82
C ALA A 41 19.72 27.70 -24.01
N ALA A 42 20.70 27.09 -24.68
CA ALA A 42 21.96 26.66 -24.04
C ALA A 42 22.77 27.84 -23.50
N LEU A 43 22.91 28.92 -24.27
CA LEU A 43 23.60 30.15 -23.86
C LEU A 43 22.87 30.86 -22.71
N GLN A 44 21.54 30.90 -22.73
CA GLN A 44 20.75 31.50 -21.65
C GLN A 44 20.96 30.73 -20.33
N LYS A 45 20.98 29.40 -20.36
CA LYS A 45 21.30 28.58 -19.19
C LYS A 45 22.73 28.79 -18.71
N ALA A 46 23.69 28.82 -19.61
CA ALA A 46 25.09 29.09 -19.28
C ALA A 46 25.27 30.45 -18.62
N THR A 47 24.56 31.48 -19.11
CA THR A 47 24.59 32.84 -18.54
C THR A 47 23.98 32.85 -17.12
N ALA A 48 22.89 32.13 -16.89
CA ALA A 48 22.27 32.00 -15.56
C ALA A 48 23.24 31.33 -14.58
N ILE A 49 23.89 30.23 -14.99
CA ILE A 49 24.91 29.55 -14.18
C ILE A 49 26.09 30.46 -13.88
N LYS A 50 26.58 31.21 -14.87
CA LYS A 50 27.65 32.20 -14.67
C LYS A 50 27.29 33.26 -13.64
N ALA A 51 26.07 33.80 -13.70
CA ALA A 51 25.58 34.78 -12.72
C ALA A 51 25.49 34.17 -11.30
N GLU A 52 25.00 32.96 -11.18
CA GLU A 52 24.95 32.24 -9.91
C GLU A 52 26.33 31.99 -9.31
N ARG A 53 27.31 31.57 -10.12
CA ARG A 53 28.72 31.37 -9.70
C ARG A 53 29.42 32.66 -9.34
N THR A 54 28.99 33.78 -9.91
CA THR A 54 29.53 35.12 -9.57
C THR A 54 29.03 35.56 -8.19
N ILE A 55 27.79 35.24 -7.83
CA ILE A 55 27.16 35.57 -6.54
C ILE A 55 27.65 34.62 -5.44
N ASN A 56 27.80 33.34 -5.77
CA ASN A 56 28.20 32.29 -4.84
C ASN A 56 29.43 31.52 -5.34
N PRO A 57 30.65 32.01 -5.09
CA PRO A 57 31.88 31.41 -5.59
C PRO A 57 32.17 30.00 -5.03
N GLU A 58 31.62 29.66 -3.88
CA GLU A 58 31.78 28.32 -3.25
C GLU A 58 31.01 27.22 -3.99
N GLY A 59 30.03 27.56 -4.85
CA GLY A 59 29.27 26.62 -5.67
C GLY A 59 30.02 26.09 -6.91
N ARG A 60 31.34 26.29 -7.04
CA ARG A 60 32.13 25.81 -8.19
C ARG A 60 32.29 24.30 -8.15
N HIS A 61 31.80 23.59 -9.17
CA HIS A 61 32.11 22.18 -9.38
C HIS A 61 33.49 22.03 -9.99
N SER A 62 34.52 21.94 -9.15
CA SER A 62 35.87 21.55 -9.57
C SER A 62 35.84 20.08 -10.06
N LYS A 63 36.67 19.74 -11.06
CA LYS A 63 36.89 18.33 -11.46
C LYS A 63 37.36 17.42 -10.30
N THR A 64 37.79 18.00 -9.17
CA THR A 64 38.06 17.29 -7.92
C THR A 64 36.81 16.69 -7.31
N ASP A 65 35.60 17.23 -7.61
CA ASP A 65 34.33 16.68 -7.03
C ASP A 65 33.95 15.34 -7.62
N ALA A 66 34.32 15.02 -8.85
CA ALA A 66 34.09 13.68 -9.41
C ALA A 66 34.88 12.59 -8.66
N ASN A 67 36.07 12.91 -8.14
CA ASN A 67 36.86 12.02 -7.30
C ASN A 67 36.33 12.00 -5.85
N VAL A 68 35.87 13.14 -5.32
CA VAL A 68 35.29 13.25 -3.98
C VAL A 68 33.94 12.53 -3.93
N ASP A 69 33.13 12.62 -4.98
CA ASP A 69 31.85 11.86 -5.07
C ASP A 69 32.11 10.35 -5.24
N GLY A 70 33.15 9.96 -5.96
CA GLY A 70 33.61 8.57 -6.03
C GLY A 70 34.10 8.03 -4.68
N ASP A 71 34.82 8.83 -3.91
CA ASP A 71 35.30 8.48 -2.57
C ASP A 71 34.16 8.45 -1.54
N LYS A 72 33.22 9.39 -1.59
CA LYS A 72 32.01 9.35 -0.76
C LYS A 72 31.18 8.09 -1.03
N LYS A 73 30.98 7.71 -2.30
CA LYS A 73 30.30 6.46 -2.67
C LYS A 73 31.03 5.22 -2.17
N ASN A 74 32.36 5.26 -2.09
CA ASN A 74 33.20 4.20 -1.55
C ASN A 74 33.13 4.10 -0.01
N MET A 75 32.76 5.15 0.69
CA MET A 75 32.63 5.19 2.15
C MET A 75 31.24 4.77 2.63
N THR A 76 30.25 4.61 1.74
CA THR A 76 28.90 4.19 2.13
C THR A 76 28.89 2.74 2.63
N PRO A 77 27.98 2.36 3.56
CA PRO A 77 27.85 1.00 4.04
C PRO A 77 27.46 0.03 2.90
N LYS A 78 27.70 -1.26 3.11
CA LYS A 78 27.19 -2.30 2.21
C LYS A 78 25.68 -2.41 2.34
N LEU A 79 25.01 -2.97 1.32
CA LEU A 79 23.55 -3.05 1.28
C LEU A 79 22.99 -3.87 2.46
N THR A 80 23.57 -5.03 2.76
CA THR A 80 23.09 -5.87 3.87
C THR A 80 23.34 -5.21 5.23
N GLU A 81 24.47 -4.52 5.41
CA GLU A 81 24.80 -3.73 6.59
C GLU A 81 23.80 -2.58 6.79
N TRP A 82 23.44 -1.89 5.69
CA TRP A 82 22.46 -0.82 5.72
C TRP A 82 21.06 -1.32 6.07
N ILE A 83 20.62 -2.43 5.50
CA ILE A 83 19.33 -3.04 5.84
C ILE A 83 19.28 -3.37 7.34
N GLN A 84 20.39 -3.89 7.91
CA GLN A 84 20.48 -4.15 9.35
C GLN A 84 20.39 -2.85 10.16
N THR A 85 21.08 -1.80 9.74
CA THR A 85 21.01 -0.48 10.39
C THR A 85 19.57 0.05 10.41
N VAL A 86 18.84 -0.07 9.31
CA VAL A 86 17.42 0.33 9.24
C VAL A 86 16.55 -0.56 10.13
N TYR A 87 16.83 -1.86 10.23
CA TYR A 87 16.16 -2.75 11.17
C TYR A 87 16.32 -2.25 12.61
N ASP A 88 17.56 -1.97 13.05
CA ASP A 88 17.88 -1.51 14.41
C ASP A 88 17.22 -0.15 14.72
N MET A 89 17.20 0.77 13.72
CA MET A 89 16.48 2.04 13.84
C MET A 89 14.97 1.84 14.07
N LYS A 90 14.36 0.91 13.32
CA LYS A 90 12.92 0.61 13.42
C LYS A 90 12.57 -0.13 14.70
N GLU A 91 13.45 -0.99 15.19
CA GLU A 91 13.31 -1.67 16.47
C GLU A 91 13.34 -0.67 17.63
N LYS A 92 14.34 0.23 17.67
CA LYS A 92 14.43 1.32 18.65
C LYS A 92 13.22 2.26 18.60
N ALA A 93 12.65 2.48 17.42
CA ALA A 93 11.42 3.27 17.24
C ALA A 93 10.14 2.53 17.66
N GLY A 94 10.23 1.30 18.19
CA GLY A 94 9.07 0.52 18.65
C GLY A 94 8.16 0.04 17.54
N CYS A 95 8.66 -0.16 16.32
CA CYS A 95 7.88 -0.67 15.21
C CYS A 95 7.37 -2.09 15.47
N SER A 96 6.26 -2.46 14.83
CA SER A 96 5.65 -3.78 15.03
C SER A 96 6.58 -4.92 14.58
N LYS A 97 6.48 -6.08 15.24
CA LYS A 97 7.24 -7.30 14.90
C LYS A 97 7.12 -7.67 13.41
N ASN A 98 5.98 -7.41 12.79
CA ASN A 98 5.75 -7.70 11.37
C ASN A 98 6.57 -6.78 10.44
N VAL A 99 6.77 -5.52 10.82
CA VAL A 99 7.64 -4.59 10.07
C VAL A 99 9.09 -5.06 10.18
N LEU A 100 9.55 -5.39 11.38
CA LEU A 100 10.90 -5.91 11.62
C LEU A 100 11.16 -7.22 10.87
N TRP A 101 10.20 -8.14 10.91
CA TRP A 101 10.27 -9.38 10.15
C TRP A 101 10.42 -9.13 8.64
N ASN A 102 9.63 -8.21 8.06
CA ASN A 102 9.72 -7.89 6.64
C ASN A 102 11.08 -7.30 6.26
N ILE A 103 11.67 -6.45 7.11
CA ILE A 103 13.01 -5.89 6.88
C ILE A 103 14.09 -6.96 6.95
N ASN A 104 14.01 -7.86 7.93
CA ASN A 104 14.95 -8.98 8.01
C ASN A 104 14.81 -9.92 6.81
N HIS A 105 13.58 -10.21 6.42
CA HIS A 105 13.33 -11.11 5.29
C HIS A 105 13.85 -10.53 3.96
N ILE A 106 13.74 -9.21 3.71
CA ILE A 106 14.34 -8.61 2.51
C ILE A 106 15.88 -8.68 2.55
N LYS A 107 16.50 -8.62 3.74
CA LYS A 107 17.93 -8.83 3.91
C LYS A 107 18.32 -10.25 3.49
N GLU A 108 17.59 -11.26 3.99
CA GLU A 108 17.79 -12.67 3.63
C GLU A 108 17.69 -12.91 2.11
N LEU A 109 16.67 -12.29 1.47
CA LEU A 109 16.49 -12.38 0.01
C LEU A 109 17.63 -11.71 -0.78
N VAL A 110 18.17 -10.60 -0.29
CA VAL A 110 19.35 -9.96 -0.89
C VAL A 110 20.58 -10.84 -0.74
N GLU A 111 20.81 -11.41 0.44
CA GLU A 111 21.93 -12.33 0.70
C GLU A 111 21.86 -13.58 -0.20
N GLU A 112 20.67 -14.17 -0.32
CA GLU A 112 20.41 -15.32 -1.20
C GLU A 112 20.72 -14.99 -2.67
N TYR A 113 20.26 -13.83 -3.15
CA TYR A 113 20.56 -13.35 -4.50
C TYR A 113 22.06 -13.16 -4.72
N LEU A 114 22.78 -12.54 -3.77
CA LEU A 114 24.21 -12.30 -3.89
C LEU A 114 25.01 -13.62 -3.97
N MET A 115 24.61 -14.62 -3.18
CA MET A 115 25.19 -15.96 -3.22
C MET A 115 24.91 -16.66 -4.55
N SER A 116 23.65 -16.68 -4.97
CA SER A 116 23.22 -17.32 -6.23
C SER A 116 23.92 -16.71 -7.45
N ALA A 117 23.97 -15.38 -7.52
CA ALA A 117 24.60 -14.64 -8.61
C ALA A 117 26.13 -14.54 -8.50
N LYS A 118 26.75 -15.11 -7.43
CA LYS A 118 28.18 -14.97 -7.12
C LYS A 118 28.66 -13.50 -7.14
N LYS A 119 27.82 -12.58 -6.66
CA LYS A 119 28.11 -11.15 -6.60
C LYS A 119 28.58 -10.75 -5.20
N ARG A 120 29.46 -9.74 -5.15
CA ARG A 120 29.83 -9.12 -3.88
C ARG A 120 28.70 -8.19 -3.41
N ASP A 121 28.53 -8.07 -2.10
CA ASP A 121 27.58 -7.14 -1.50
C ASP A 121 27.98 -5.69 -1.87
N PRO A 122 27.12 -4.99 -2.64
CA PRO A 122 27.45 -3.65 -3.12
C PRO A 122 27.34 -2.62 -1.99
N ARG A 123 28.16 -1.58 -2.06
CA ARG A 123 27.93 -0.38 -1.25
C ARG A 123 26.69 0.37 -1.75
N ILE A 124 25.87 0.90 -0.85
CA ILE A 124 24.58 1.51 -1.24
C ILE A 124 24.75 2.70 -2.18
N GLY A 125 25.86 3.46 -2.08
CA GLY A 125 26.20 4.55 -3.01
C GLY A 125 26.60 4.09 -4.40
N ARG A 126 26.83 2.80 -4.60
CA ARG A 126 27.18 2.17 -5.89
C ARG A 126 26.09 1.27 -6.45
N ILE A 127 24.91 1.27 -5.85
CA ILE A 127 23.78 0.51 -6.39
C ILE A 127 23.28 1.21 -7.65
N GLU A 128 23.49 0.56 -8.77
CA GLU A 128 23.03 1.00 -10.08
C GLU A 128 21.70 0.32 -10.43
N LYS A 129 21.00 0.88 -11.42
CA LYS A 129 19.77 0.34 -12.00
C LYS A 129 19.90 -1.15 -12.34
N ASN A 130 21.01 -1.57 -12.97
CA ASN A 130 21.22 -2.96 -13.39
C ASN A 130 21.22 -3.94 -12.23
N PHE A 131 21.73 -3.55 -11.06
CA PHE A 131 21.67 -4.39 -9.86
C PHE A 131 20.21 -4.61 -9.43
N LEU A 132 19.42 -3.55 -9.38
CA LEU A 132 18.01 -3.61 -8.97
C LEU A 132 17.19 -4.47 -9.94
N VAL A 133 17.34 -4.25 -11.25
CA VAL A 133 16.65 -5.04 -12.27
C VAL A 133 17.01 -6.52 -12.13
N SER A 134 18.30 -6.86 -12.00
CA SER A 134 18.74 -8.23 -11.83
C SER A 134 18.22 -8.89 -10.55
N PHE A 135 18.17 -8.15 -9.45
CA PHE A 135 17.59 -8.61 -8.19
C PHE A 135 16.08 -8.90 -8.31
N LEU A 136 15.32 -7.98 -8.94
CA LEU A 136 13.88 -8.16 -9.16
C LEU A 136 13.59 -9.33 -10.09
N GLN A 137 14.40 -9.54 -11.13
CA GLN A 137 14.31 -10.70 -12.04
C GLN A 137 14.59 -12.00 -11.31
N TYR A 138 15.62 -12.03 -10.44
CA TYR A 138 15.90 -13.18 -9.58
C TYR A 138 14.71 -13.55 -8.70
N LEU A 139 14.11 -12.58 -8.03
CA LEU A 139 12.92 -12.81 -7.19
C LEU A 139 11.72 -13.34 -7.99
N GLN A 140 11.60 -12.93 -9.25
CA GLN A 140 10.48 -13.30 -10.12
C GLN A 140 10.64 -14.69 -10.71
N ASN A 141 11.86 -15.06 -11.13
CA ASN A 141 12.10 -16.22 -11.98
C ASN A 141 12.81 -17.36 -11.24
N ASP A 142 13.74 -17.04 -10.33
CA ASP A 142 14.64 -18.02 -9.74
C ASP A 142 14.29 -18.34 -8.29
N HIS A 143 13.84 -17.35 -7.52
CA HIS A 143 13.45 -17.55 -6.13
C HIS A 143 12.15 -18.33 -6.01
N THR A 144 12.15 -19.39 -5.21
CA THR A 144 10.99 -20.24 -4.97
C THR A 144 10.73 -20.45 -3.48
N ILE A 145 9.44 -20.54 -3.12
CA ILE A 145 9.00 -20.84 -1.76
C ILE A 145 8.55 -22.29 -1.69
N ALA A 146 9.13 -23.06 -0.76
CA ALA A 146 8.67 -24.42 -0.47
C ALA A 146 7.30 -24.36 0.23
N ILE A 147 6.29 -25.02 -0.36
CA ILE A 147 4.96 -25.19 0.25
C ILE A 147 4.95 -26.48 1.08
N CYS A 148 5.57 -27.54 0.54
CA CYS A 148 5.78 -28.82 1.22
C CYS A 148 7.03 -29.49 0.62
N LYS A 149 7.40 -30.67 1.12
CA LYS A 149 8.64 -31.36 0.71
C LYS A 149 8.82 -31.57 -0.81
N LYS A 150 7.76 -31.49 -1.61
CA LYS A 150 7.78 -31.77 -3.06
C LYS A 150 7.18 -30.64 -3.91
N ASP A 151 6.64 -29.57 -3.30
CA ASP A 151 5.94 -28.53 -4.02
C ASP A 151 6.57 -27.16 -3.72
N VAL A 152 6.96 -26.47 -4.78
CA VAL A 152 7.54 -25.13 -4.73
C VAL A 152 6.72 -24.19 -5.60
N ARG A 153 6.66 -22.93 -5.24
CA ARG A 153 6.00 -21.90 -6.04
C ARG A 153 6.82 -20.62 -6.12
N HIS A 154 6.64 -19.89 -7.20
CA HIS A 154 7.16 -18.53 -7.32
C HIS A 154 6.35 -17.54 -6.48
N LEU A 155 6.97 -16.40 -6.19
CA LEU A 155 6.31 -15.30 -5.50
C LEU A 155 5.15 -14.73 -6.33
N SER A 156 4.07 -14.34 -5.67
CA SER A 156 2.98 -13.63 -6.35
C SER A 156 3.42 -12.22 -6.76
N ALA A 157 2.84 -11.68 -7.85
CA ALA A 157 3.13 -10.33 -8.31
C ALA A 157 2.92 -9.26 -7.21
N GLY A 158 1.91 -9.45 -6.34
CA GLY A 158 1.68 -8.58 -5.20
C GLY A 158 2.82 -8.63 -4.18
N THR A 159 3.35 -9.82 -3.88
CA THR A 159 4.49 -10.00 -2.95
C THR A 159 5.76 -9.40 -3.53
N LEU A 160 6.03 -9.65 -4.81
CA LEU A 160 7.17 -9.05 -5.52
C LEU A 160 7.14 -7.53 -5.45
N LYS A 161 5.98 -6.91 -5.72
CA LYS A 161 5.80 -5.46 -5.61
C LYS A 161 6.03 -4.95 -4.20
N GLN A 162 5.58 -5.69 -3.18
CA GLN A 162 5.84 -5.33 -1.78
C GLN A 162 7.32 -5.34 -1.45
N TYR A 163 8.09 -6.33 -1.92
CA TYR A 163 9.53 -6.38 -1.70
C TYR A 163 10.27 -5.25 -2.44
N GLN A 164 9.87 -4.93 -3.67
CA GLN A 164 10.38 -3.77 -4.38
C GLN A 164 10.16 -2.47 -3.58
N LEU A 165 8.93 -2.24 -3.10
CA LEU A 165 8.59 -1.02 -2.33
C LEU A 165 9.32 -0.99 -0.98
N LEU A 166 9.50 -2.13 -0.33
CA LEU A 166 10.22 -2.21 0.93
C LEU A 166 11.70 -1.85 0.76
N LEU A 167 12.38 -2.43 -0.25
CA LEU A 167 13.77 -2.11 -0.54
C LEU A 167 13.93 -0.63 -0.95
N ALA A 168 13.00 -0.11 -1.78
CA ALA A 168 12.97 1.31 -2.11
C ALA A 168 12.80 2.20 -0.86
N THR A 169 11.96 1.78 0.09
CA THR A 169 11.76 2.49 1.36
C THR A 169 13.04 2.48 2.22
N ILE A 170 13.75 1.35 2.27
CA ILE A 170 15.03 1.23 2.98
C ILE A 170 16.09 2.17 2.38
N LEU A 171 16.17 2.25 1.06
CA LEU A 171 17.09 3.18 0.38
C LEU A 171 16.64 4.64 0.51
N ASN A 172 15.33 4.93 0.61
CA ASN A 172 14.87 6.28 0.94
C ASN A 172 15.28 6.74 2.34
N VAL A 173 15.48 5.83 3.29
CA VAL A 173 16.07 6.20 4.60
C VAL A 173 17.51 6.66 4.39
N ALA A 174 18.30 6.00 3.52
CA ALA A 174 19.66 6.44 3.23
C ALA A 174 19.74 7.82 2.55
N VAL A 175 18.72 8.15 1.72
CA VAL A 175 18.60 9.51 1.15
C VAL A 175 18.30 10.54 2.23
N LYS A 176 17.41 10.22 3.18
CA LYS A 176 17.06 11.13 4.29
C LYS A 176 18.18 11.36 5.29
N GLU A 177 19.08 10.38 5.41
CA GLU A 177 20.27 10.45 6.27
C GLU A 177 21.49 11.00 5.49
N ASP A 178 21.29 11.57 4.30
CA ASP A 178 22.33 12.17 3.44
C ASP A 178 23.50 11.21 3.09
N ILE A 179 23.27 9.89 3.15
CA ILE A 179 24.27 8.86 2.83
C ILE A 179 24.37 8.66 1.32
N ILE A 180 23.26 8.76 0.60
CA ILE A 180 23.18 8.74 -0.87
C ILE A 180 22.35 9.92 -1.37
N GLY A 181 22.76 10.50 -2.50
CA GLY A 181 22.10 11.70 -3.05
C GLY A 181 20.71 11.44 -3.64
N SER A 182 20.43 10.24 -4.10
CA SER A 182 19.13 9.87 -4.67
C SER A 182 18.85 8.37 -4.55
N ASN A 183 17.57 8.02 -4.60
CA ASN A 183 17.17 6.61 -4.58
C ASN A 183 17.33 6.00 -5.97
N PRO A 184 18.14 4.94 -6.15
CA PRO A 184 18.38 4.32 -7.45
C PRO A 184 17.12 3.69 -8.08
N PHE A 185 16.06 3.42 -7.30
CA PHE A 185 14.75 2.99 -7.86
C PHE A 185 14.10 4.06 -8.74
N GLY A 186 14.43 5.35 -8.58
CA GLY A 186 13.96 6.42 -9.44
C GLY A 186 14.48 6.34 -10.89
N ALA A 187 15.54 5.58 -11.13
CA ALA A 187 16.09 5.35 -12.47
C ALA A 187 15.39 4.21 -13.24
N LEU A 188 14.48 3.45 -12.59
CA LEU A 188 13.72 2.39 -13.24
C LEU A 188 12.62 2.98 -14.13
N SER A 189 12.51 2.47 -15.36
CA SER A 189 11.38 2.77 -16.24
C SER A 189 10.12 2.04 -15.77
N GLU A 190 8.95 2.44 -16.28
CA GLU A 190 7.68 1.77 -15.97
C GLU A 190 7.70 0.27 -16.32
N LYS A 191 8.38 -0.11 -17.43
CA LYS A 191 8.51 -1.51 -17.87
C LYS A 191 9.39 -2.35 -16.93
N GLU A 192 10.32 -1.74 -16.22
CA GLU A 192 11.22 -2.39 -15.27
C GLU A 192 10.63 -2.39 -13.85
N THR A 193 9.62 -1.60 -13.62
CA THR A 193 8.90 -1.55 -12.35
C THR A 193 7.86 -2.66 -12.30
N LEU A 194 7.87 -3.45 -11.23
CA LEU A 194 6.87 -4.50 -11.04
C LEU A 194 5.49 -3.89 -10.88
N THR A 195 4.51 -4.41 -11.61
CA THR A 195 3.10 -4.01 -11.51
C THR A 195 2.32 -5.05 -10.70
N THR A 196 1.33 -4.60 -9.96
CA THR A 196 0.35 -5.49 -9.35
C THR A 196 -0.88 -5.56 -10.23
N PRO A 197 -1.36 -6.77 -10.56
CA PRO A 197 -2.65 -6.89 -11.22
C PRO A 197 -3.74 -6.29 -10.33
N ALA A 198 -4.80 -5.78 -10.94
CA ALA A 198 -5.97 -5.29 -10.23
C ALA A 198 -6.48 -6.39 -9.27
N SER A 199 -6.60 -6.06 -8.00
CA SER A 199 -7.04 -7.02 -6.98
C SER A 199 -8.56 -7.09 -6.97
N THR A 200 -9.12 -8.14 -7.53
CA THR A 200 -10.54 -8.48 -7.34
C THR A 200 -10.75 -8.92 -5.90
N ARG A 201 -11.49 -8.13 -5.13
CA ARG A 201 -11.80 -8.46 -3.73
C ARG A 201 -12.93 -9.47 -3.65
N THR A 202 -12.64 -10.67 -3.17
CA THR A 202 -13.66 -11.69 -2.93
C THR A 202 -14.59 -11.24 -1.82
N TYR A 203 -15.90 -11.26 -2.09
CA TYR A 203 -16.96 -11.00 -1.11
C TYR A 203 -18.08 -12.04 -1.25
N LEU A 204 -18.92 -12.19 -0.24
CA LEU A 204 -20.08 -13.06 -0.26
C LEU A 204 -21.33 -12.28 -0.69
N SER A 205 -22.19 -12.90 -1.50
CA SER A 205 -23.52 -12.38 -1.77
C SER A 205 -24.41 -12.55 -0.51
N ILE A 206 -25.58 -11.92 -0.51
CA ILE A 206 -26.56 -12.07 0.59
C ILE A 206 -26.96 -13.53 0.77
N GLU A 207 -27.15 -14.24 -0.33
CA GLU A 207 -27.53 -15.67 -0.35
C GLU A 207 -26.39 -16.54 0.19
N GLU A 208 -25.14 -16.22 -0.15
CA GLU A 208 -23.95 -16.90 0.38
C GLU A 208 -23.80 -16.65 1.89
N VAL A 209 -24.04 -15.41 2.35
CA VAL A 209 -24.03 -15.09 3.79
C VAL A 209 -25.12 -15.90 4.52
N LYS A 210 -26.35 -15.97 3.99
CA LYS A 210 -27.44 -16.79 4.56
C LYS A 210 -27.03 -18.25 4.65
N ARG A 211 -26.53 -18.84 3.55
CA ARG A 211 -26.04 -20.23 3.55
C ARG A 211 -24.92 -20.45 4.59
N PHE A 212 -24.02 -19.49 4.74
CA PHE A 212 -22.97 -19.56 5.74
C PHE A 212 -23.52 -19.53 7.18
N MET A 213 -24.54 -18.71 7.43
CA MET A 213 -25.25 -18.64 8.73
C MET A 213 -25.94 -19.95 9.06
N GLU A 214 -26.59 -20.59 8.10
CA GLU A 214 -27.37 -21.83 8.27
C GLU A 214 -26.50 -23.10 8.29
N ALA A 215 -25.26 -23.01 7.76
CA ALA A 215 -24.37 -24.15 7.63
C ALA A 215 -24.10 -24.83 8.98
N LYS A 216 -24.33 -26.12 9.04
CA LYS A 216 -23.99 -27.00 10.18
C LYS A 216 -22.74 -27.78 9.80
N CYS A 217 -21.71 -27.72 10.64
CA CYS A 217 -20.50 -28.51 10.46
C CYS A 217 -20.49 -29.63 11.52
N GLU A 218 -20.19 -30.84 11.08
CA GLU A 218 -19.93 -31.91 12.02
C GLU A 218 -18.72 -31.59 12.91
N LYS A 219 -18.82 -31.89 14.21
CA LYS A 219 -17.74 -31.70 15.20
C LYS A 219 -17.25 -30.25 15.35
N MET A 220 -18.16 -29.28 15.40
CA MET A 220 -17.79 -27.92 15.80
C MET A 220 -17.49 -27.88 17.30
N ASN A 221 -16.29 -27.49 17.67
CA ASN A 221 -15.96 -27.13 19.05
C ASN A 221 -16.35 -25.65 19.31
N ALA A 222 -16.32 -25.22 20.56
CA ALA A 222 -16.68 -23.85 20.96
C ALA A 222 -15.88 -22.77 20.22
N ALA A 223 -14.60 -23.01 19.93
CA ALA A 223 -13.77 -22.09 19.17
C ALA A 223 -14.21 -21.97 17.70
N ALA A 224 -14.60 -23.10 17.06
CA ALA A 224 -15.10 -23.10 15.69
C ALA A 224 -16.44 -22.36 15.58
N GLU A 225 -17.31 -22.56 16.58
CA GLU A 225 -18.62 -21.90 16.66
C GLU A 225 -18.44 -20.38 16.82
N GLU A 226 -17.56 -19.97 17.73
CA GLU A 226 -17.25 -18.55 17.92
C GLU A 226 -16.55 -17.92 16.68
N CYS A 227 -15.72 -18.66 15.95
CA CYS A 227 -15.19 -18.22 14.66
C CYS A 227 -16.29 -17.96 13.63
N LYS A 228 -17.30 -18.81 13.55
CA LYS A 228 -18.48 -18.62 12.70
C LYS A 228 -19.24 -17.37 13.11
N MET A 229 -19.53 -17.22 14.39
CA MET A 229 -20.22 -16.04 14.94
C MET A 229 -19.44 -14.76 14.64
N ALA A 230 -18.15 -14.71 14.92
CA ALA A 230 -17.29 -13.55 14.66
C ALA A 230 -17.22 -13.20 13.17
N PHE A 231 -17.18 -14.20 12.27
CA PHE A 231 -17.19 -13.98 10.83
C PHE A 231 -18.49 -13.32 10.38
N VAL A 232 -19.63 -13.84 10.81
CA VAL A 232 -20.94 -13.27 10.46
C VAL A 232 -21.12 -11.90 11.10
N PHE A 233 -20.74 -11.72 12.36
CA PHE A 233 -20.72 -10.40 13.02
C PHE A 233 -19.89 -9.39 12.22
N SER A 234 -18.71 -9.79 11.72
CA SER A 234 -17.91 -8.94 10.85
C SER A 234 -18.57 -8.64 9.50
N CYS A 235 -19.40 -9.55 8.95
CA CYS A 235 -20.19 -9.29 7.74
C CYS A 235 -21.24 -8.17 7.95
N PHE A 236 -21.65 -7.91 9.19
CA PHE A 236 -22.64 -6.88 9.53
C PHE A 236 -22.04 -5.63 10.21
N THR A 237 -20.78 -5.66 10.60
CA THR A 237 -20.11 -4.53 11.28
C THR A 237 -18.88 -4.00 10.55
N GLY A 238 -18.28 -4.81 9.68
CA GLY A 238 -17.05 -4.47 8.99
C GLY A 238 -15.79 -4.43 9.88
N LEU A 239 -15.88 -4.81 11.15
CA LEU A 239 -14.74 -4.81 12.06
C LEU A 239 -13.64 -5.79 11.61
N ARG A 240 -12.38 -5.40 11.80
CA ARG A 240 -11.24 -6.30 11.53
C ARG A 240 -11.15 -7.35 12.62
N ILE A 241 -10.57 -8.51 12.30
CA ILE A 241 -10.35 -9.56 13.30
C ILE A 241 -9.52 -9.08 14.51
N SER A 242 -8.59 -8.16 14.31
CA SER A 242 -7.84 -7.55 15.42
C SER A 242 -8.74 -6.78 16.38
N ASP A 243 -9.72 -6.09 15.84
CA ASP A 243 -10.66 -5.28 16.61
C ASP A 243 -11.69 -6.16 17.31
N ILE A 244 -12.16 -7.24 16.65
CA ILE A 244 -13.07 -8.24 17.23
C ILE A 244 -12.40 -9.00 18.38
N ARG A 245 -11.11 -9.37 18.24
CA ARG A 245 -10.37 -10.04 19.31
C ARG A 245 -10.16 -9.18 20.57
N SER A 246 -10.16 -7.88 20.42
CA SER A 246 -10.01 -6.94 21.53
C SER A 246 -11.35 -6.36 22.02
N LEU A 247 -12.45 -6.68 21.35
CA LEU A 247 -13.77 -6.13 21.65
C LEU A 247 -14.26 -6.61 23.03
N ARG A 248 -14.63 -5.67 23.88
CA ARG A 248 -15.14 -5.92 25.24
C ARG A 248 -16.60 -5.52 25.35
N TRP A 249 -17.28 -6.02 26.34
CA TRP A 249 -18.67 -5.68 26.59
C TRP A 249 -18.88 -4.19 26.89
N CYS A 250 -17.92 -3.53 27.55
CA CYS A 250 -17.94 -2.09 27.77
C CYS A 250 -17.84 -1.25 26.49
N ASP A 251 -17.35 -1.84 25.39
CA ASP A 251 -17.33 -1.17 24.08
C ASP A 251 -18.70 -1.17 23.39
N ILE A 252 -19.68 -1.94 23.91
CA ILE A 252 -21.04 -1.99 23.39
C ILE A 252 -21.90 -1.00 24.19
N GLN A 253 -22.28 0.12 23.56
CA GLN A 253 -22.99 1.22 24.21
C GLN A 253 -24.32 1.48 23.52
N GLY A 254 -25.39 1.66 24.30
CA GLY A 254 -26.68 2.10 23.78
C GLY A 254 -26.71 3.61 23.58
N ILE A 255 -27.02 4.05 22.37
CA ILE A 255 -27.20 5.47 22.05
C ILE A 255 -28.55 5.61 21.34
N ASN A 256 -29.47 6.39 21.91
CA ASN A 256 -30.85 6.56 21.40
C ASN A 256 -31.57 5.22 21.15
N GLY A 257 -31.38 4.25 22.03
CA GLY A 257 -31.99 2.92 21.93
C GLY A 257 -31.31 1.97 20.92
N ILE A 258 -30.29 2.41 20.18
CA ILE A 258 -29.56 1.59 19.22
C ILE A 258 -28.22 1.20 19.83
N PRO A 259 -27.86 -0.10 19.90
CA PRO A 259 -26.54 -0.54 20.33
C PRO A 259 -25.46 -0.15 19.30
N HIS A 260 -24.30 0.28 19.79
CA HIS A 260 -23.16 0.68 18.96
C HIS A 260 -21.88 0.05 19.51
N VAL A 261 -20.96 -0.34 18.62
CA VAL A 261 -19.57 -0.56 18.99
C VAL A 261 -18.86 0.79 18.99
N ARG A 262 -18.27 1.16 20.13
CA ARG A 262 -17.42 2.34 20.29
C ARG A 262 -16.08 1.90 20.87
N THR A 263 -15.06 1.81 20.02
CA THR A 263 -13.75 1.34 20.43
C THR A 263 -12.63 2.01 19.62
N THR A 264 -11.40 1.74 19.97
CA THR A 264 -10.21 2.22 19.23
C THR A 264 -9.63 1.07 18.41
N MET A 265 -9.55 1.26 17.10
CA MET A 265 -9.01 0.24 16.20
C MET A 265 -7.57 -0.13 16.54
N VAL A 266 -7.27 -1.40 16.69
CA VAL A 266 -5.94 -1.92 17.08
C VAL A 266 -4.86 -1.52 16.08
N LYS A 267 -5.16 -1.61 14.77
CA LYS A 267 -4.17 -1.36 13.70
C LYS A 267 -3.89 0.12 13.45
N THR A 268 -4.91 0.97 13.49
CA THR A 268 -4.79 2.38 13.07
C THR A 268 -4.80 3.36 14.24
N LYS A 269 -5.07 2.87 15.45
CA LYS A 269 -5.20 3.67 16.68
C LYS A 269 -6.24 4.80 16.58
N LYS A 270 -7.19 4.69 15.64
CA LYS A 270 -8.27 5.66 15.46
C LYS A 270 -9.55 5.14 16.12
N PRO A 271 -10.36 6.03 16.71
CA PRO A 271 -11.67 5.64 17.21
C PRO A 271 -12.56 5.20 16.06
N ILE A 272 -13.39 4.19 16.31
CA ILE A 272 -14.42 3.72 15.39
C ILE A 272 -15.75 3.67 16.13
N PHE A 273 -16.79 4.01 15.40
CA PHE A 273 -18.17 4.01 15.87
C PHE A 273 -19.03 3.29 14.84
N VAL A 274 -19.59 2.13 15.22
CA VAL A 274 -20.37 1.27 14.31
C VAL A 274 -21.72 0.95 14.95
N PRO A 275 -22.85 1.38 14.37
CA PRO A 275 -24.17 0.98 14.84
C PRO A 275 -24.37 -0.53 14.59
N LEU A 276 -24.98 -1.22 15.55
CA LEU A 276 -25.25 -2.65 15.46
C LEU A 276 -26.67 -2.89 14.95
N SER A 277 -26.79 -3.58 13.84
CA SER A 277 -28.06 -4.09 13.35
C SER A 277 -28.53 -5.28 14.21
N MET A 278 -29.82 -5.60 14.14
CA MET A 278 -30.36 -6.81 14.80
C MET A 278 -29.59 -8.07 14.38
N ASN A 279 -29.25 -8.19 13.10
CA ASN A 279 -28.45 -9.31 12.61
C ASN A 279 -27.04 -9.35 13.24
N ALA A 280 -26.39 -8.20 13.43
CA ALA A 280 -25.11 -8.16 14.12
C ALA A 280 -25.25 -8.65 15.57
N MET A 281 -26.28 -8.20 16.29
CA MET A 281 -26.51 -8.59 17.68
C MET A 281 -26.83 -10.09 17.84
N LEU A 282 -27.59 -10.68 16.92
CA LEU A 282 -27.93 -12.12 16.94
C LEU A 282 -26.66 -13.01 16.80
N TRP A 283 -25.59 -12.49 16.22
CA TRP A 283 -24.34 -13.21 16.02
C TRP A 283 -23.23 -12.81 17.00
N MET A 284 -23.61 -12.14 18.08
CA MET A 284 -22.73 -11.97 19.25
C MET A 284 -22.90 -13.17 20.19
N PRO A 285 -21.83 -13.65 20.85
CA PRO A 285 -21.95 -14.63 21.93
C PRO A 285 -22.89 -14.14 23.05
N LYS A 286 -23.50 -15.05 23.72
CA LYS A 286 -24.26 -14.70 24.92
C LYS A 286 -23.30 -14.23 26.00
N ARG A 287 -23.67 -13.16 26.69
CA ARG A 287 -22.91 -12.64 27.80
C ARG A 287 -23.08 -13.57 29.01
N GLU A 288 -21.98 -14.25 29.40
CA GLU A 288 -21.99 -15.21 30.52
C GLU A 288 -22.04 -14.50 31.88
N ASP A 289 -21.30 -13.36 31.99
CA ASP A 289 -21.26 -12.54 33.21
C ASP A 289 -21.70 -11.10 32.93
N ALA A 290 -22.87 -10.74 33.38
CA ALA A 290 -23.43 -9.41 33.23
C ALA A 290 -22.76 -8.35 34.14
N THR A 291 -22.00 -8.77 35.14
CA THR A 291 -21.39 -7.87 36.12
C THR A 291 -20.03 -7.38 35.68
N ASN A 292 -19.36 -8.05 34.72
CA ASN A 292 -18.03 -7.69 34.27
C ASN A 292 -18.02 -7.22 32.82
N ASP A 293 -18.03 -5.92 32.62
CA ASP A 293 -18.00 -5.27 31.33
C ASP A 293 -16.63 -5.33 30.63
N THR A 294 -15.57 -5.69 31.34
CA THR A 294 -14.22 -5.75 30.78
C THR A 294 -13.90 -7.07 30.08
N ASN A 295 -14.80 -8.07 30.19
CA ASN A 295 -14.66 -9.34 29.51
C ASN A 295 -14.75 -9.18 28.00
N LEU A 296 -14.01 -10.04 27.28
CA LEU A 296 -14.07 -10.07 25.82
C LEU A 296 -15.44 -10.58 25.33
N VAL A 297 -15.96 -9.97 24.27
CA VAL A 297 -17.18 -10.43 23.61
C VAL A 297 -16.94 -11.78 22.92
N PHE A 298 -15.76 -11.96 22.29
CA PHE A 298 -15.36 -13.19 21.62
C PHE A 298 -14.12 -13.77 22.31
N ALA A 299 -14.33 -14.54 23.37
CA ALA A 299 -13.27 -15.00 24.25
C ALA A 299 -12.58 -16.31 23.80
N LYS A 300 -13.24 -17.10 22.95
CA LYS A 300 -12.77 -18.45 22.54
C LYS A 300 -12.13 -18.46 21.14
N LEU A 301 -11.89 -17.27 20.54
CA LEU A 301 -11.27 -17.18 19.23
C LEU A 301 -9.82 -17.70 19.25
N PRO A 302 -9.39 -18.47 18.23
CA PRO A 302 -8.00 -18.90 18.12
C PRO A 302 -7.04 -17.73 18.05
N SER A 303 -5.88 -17.85 18.70
CA SER A 303 -4.82 -16.81 18.68
C SER A 303 -4.23 -16.60 17.29
N THR A 304 -4.11 -17.67 16.48
CA THR A 304 -3.51 -17.61 15.15
C THR A 304 -4.54 -17.34 14.05
N SER A 305 -4.14 -16.59 13.03
CA SER A 305 -4.98 -16.35 11.86
C SER A 305 -5.13 -17.60 10.98
N ALA A 306 -4.17 -18.52 11.02
CA ALA A 306 -4.24 -19.78 10.28
C ALA A 306 -5.40 -20.64 10.78
N SER A 307 -5.44 -20.92 12.10
CA SER A 307 -6.51 -21.70 12.72
C SER A 307 -7.89 -21.06 12.55
N LEU A 308 -7.98 -19.72 12.73
CA LEU A 308 -9.22 -18.98 12.48
C LEU A 308 -9.72 -19.17 11.03
N ASN A 309 -8.83 -19.01 10.05
CA ASN A 309 -9.20 -19.17 8.65
C ASN A 309 -9.54 -20.61 8.29
N ASP A 310 -8.97 -21.60 8.97
CA ASP A 310 -9.35 -23.01 8.79
C ASP A 310 -10.78 -23.26 9.24
N HIS A 311 -11.20 -22.72 10.38
CA HIS A 311 -12.58 -22.81 10.83
C HIS A 311 -13.53 -22.13 9.84
N VAL A 312 -13.20 -20.90 9.37
CA VAL A 312 -14.01 -20.18 8.38
C VAL A 312 -14.16 -20.98 7.08
N ARG A 313 -13.06 -21.58 6.57
CA ARG A 313 -13.10 -22.40 5.35
C ARG A 313 -13.92 -23.68 5.51
N ARG A 314 -13.87 -24.33 6.68
CA ARG A 314 -14.73 -25.51 6.96
C ARG A 314 -16.19 -25.15 6.93
N VAL A 315 -16.60 -24.04 7.54
CA VAL A 315 -17.98 -23.55 7.47
C VAL A 315 -18.38 -23.19 6.04
N ALA A 316 -17.50 -22.52 5.27
CA ALA A 316 -17.75 -22.19 3.88
C ALA A 316 -17.97 -23.42 3.00
N LYS A 317 -17.16 -24.47 3.21
CA LYS A 317 -17.33 -25.75 2.52
C LYS A 317 -18.68 -26.40 2.85
N ALA A 318 -19.10 -26.41 4.12
CA ALA A 318 -20.42 -26.89 4.53
C ALA A 318 -21.55 -26.03 3.94
N ALA A 319 -21.36 -24.74 3.77
CA ALA A 319 -22.29 -23.81 3.13
C ALA A 319 -22.29 -23.92 1.58
N LYS A 320 -21.50 -24.81 0.99
CA LYS A 320 -21.31 -24.96 -0.47
C LYS A 320 -20.89 -23.64 -1.13
N ILE A 321 -19.97 -22.89 -0.49
CA ILE A 321 -19.37 -21.68 -1.02
C ILE A 321 -18.04 -22.08 -1.68
N GLU A 322 -17.96 -21.95 -3.00
CA GLU A 322 -16.79 -22.36 -3.79
C GLU A 322 -15.67 -21.30 -3.77
N LYS A 323 -16.01 -20.07 -3.44
CA LYS A 323 -15.05 -18.97 -3.35
C LYS A 323 -13.99 -19.25 -2.29
N ARG A 324 -12.74 -18.96 -2.62
CA ARG A 324 -11.65 -18.99 -1.62
C ARG A 324 -11.80 -17.81 -0.66
N ILE A 325 -12.29 -18.08 0.53
CA ILE A 325 -12.52 -17.07 1.56
C ILE A 325 -11.50 -17.14 2.70
N SER A 326 -11.33 -16.00 3.35
CA SER A 326 -10.63 -15.82 4.62
C SER A 326 -11.47 -14.96 5.54
N PHE A 327 -11.05 -14.80 6.80
CA PHE A 327 -11.81 -13.93 7.71
C PHE A 327 -11.95 -12.50 7.16
N HIS A 328 -10.96 -11.99 6.44
CA HIS A 328 -11.03 -10.65 5.86
C HIS A 328 -12.11 -10.50 4.78
N THR A 329 -12.57 -11.61 4.19
CA THR A 329 -13.69 -11.62 3.25
C THR A 329 -14.97 -11.10 3.89
N SER A 330 -15.19 -11.31 5.20
CA SER A 330 -16.35 -10.76 5.92
C SER A 330 -16.41 -9.22 5.84
N ARG A 331 -15.28 -8.57 6.01
CA ARG A 331 -15.19 -7.12 5.92
C ARG A 331 -15.38 -6.61 4.47
N HIS A 332 -14.91 -7.36 3.47
CA HIS A 332 -15.21 -7.06 2.07
C HIS A 332 -16.69 -7.23 1.77
N THR A 333 -17.32 -8.26 2.34
CA THR A 333 -18.76 -8.50 2.27
C THR A 333 -19.54 -7.34 2.86
N PHE A 334 -19.19 -6.91 4.08
CA PHE A 334 -19.79 -5.72 4.70
C PHE A 334 -19.68 -4.48 3.80
N ALA A 335 -18.46 -4.19 3.31
CA ALA A 335 -18.21 -3.04 2.45
C ALA A 335 -19.10 -3.06 1.20
N THR A 336 -19.15 -4.20 0.52
CA THR A 336 -19.92 -4.36 -0.72
C THR A 336 -21.43 -4.29 -0.47
N LEU A 337 -21.94 -4.97 0.55
CA LEU A 337 -23.37 -4.96 0.87
C LEU A 337 -23.83 -3.59 1.35
N THR A 338 -23.03 -2.93 2.20
CA THR A 338 -23.32 -1.56 2.66
C THR A 338 -23.29 -0.56 1.50
N LEU A 339 -22.34 -0.70 0.57
CA LEU A 339 -22.25 0.16 -0.59
C LEU A 339 -23.44 -0.02 -1.53
N LYS A 340 -23.88 -1.26 -1.76
CA LYS A 340 -25.12 -1.56 -2.52
C LYS A 340 -26.34 -0.92 -1.89
N ALA A 341 -26.43 -0.93 -0.55
CA ALA A 341 -27.57 -0.39 0.18
C ALA A 341 -27.56 1.14 0.26
N SER A 342 -26.41 1.75 0.62
CA SER A 342 -26.28 3.20 0.83
C SER A 342 -26.02 3.99 -0.45
N LYS A 343 -25.43 3.35 -1.48
CA LYS A 343 -24.91 3.99 -2.70
C LYS A 343 -23.88 5.12 -2.42
N ASP A 344 -23.35 5.16 -1.20
CA ASP A 344 -22.44 6.20 -0.72
C ASP A 344 -21.11 5.58 -0.22
N LEU A 345 -20.05 5.85 -1.01
CA LEU A 345 -18.69 5.39 -0.71
C LEU A 345 -18.11 6.04 0.55
N TYR A 346 -18.52 7.26 0.86
CA TYR A 346 -18.06 7.99 2.05
C TYR A 346 -18.61 7.34 3.32
N VAL A 347 -19.90 7.01 3.34
CA VAL A 347 -20.53 6.28 4.46
C VAL A 347 -19.80 4.96 4.72
N VAL A 348 -19.55 4.17 3.67
CA VAL A 348 -18.79 2.92 3.79
C VAL A 348 -17.38 3.15 4.32
N SER A 349 -16.69 4.18 3.82
CA SER A 349 -15.34 4.55 4.28
C SER A 349 -15.32 4.89 5.78
N LYS A 350 -16.31 5.63 6.25
CA LYS A 350 -16.47 6.00 7.68
C LYS A 350 -16.75 4.77 8.55
N LEU A 351 -17.70 3.92 8.17
CA LEU A 351 -18.05 2.70 8.90
C LEU A 351 -16.86 1.71 8.97
N LEU A 352 -16.05 1.66 7.92
CA LEU A 352 -14.83 0.86 7.91
C LEU A 352 -13.66 1.52 8.66
N GLY A 353 -13.73 2.79 9.02
CA GLY A 353 -12.63 3.54 9.64
C GLY A 353 -11.40 3.63 8.73
N HIS A 354 -11.59 3.85 7.43
CA HIS A 354 -10.49 4.08 6.52
C HIS A 354 -9.92 5.48 6.68
N ALA A 355 -8.60 5.61 6.71
CA ALA A 355 -7.92 6.90 6.78
C ALA A 355 -8.05 7.70 5.48
N SER A 356 -8.21 7.03 4.35
CA SER A 356 -8.38 7.60 3.02
C SER A 356 -9.51 6.88 2.29
N ILE A 357 -10.38 7.64 1.63
CA ILE A 357 -11.45 7.12 0.78
C ILE A 357 -10.92 6.26 -0.37
N ASN A 358 -9.68 6.51 -0.81
CA ASN A 358 -9.01 5.71 -1.85
C ASN A 358 -8.91 4.22 -1.48
N THR A 359 -8.84 3.89 -0.18
CA THR A 359 -8.88 2.50 0.28
C THR A 359 -10.25 1.84 0.04
N THR A 360 -11.31 2.64 -0.05
CA THR A 360 -12.69 2.19 -0.28
C THR A 360 -13.04 2.16 -1.76
N ARG A 361 -12.31 2.89 -2.62
CA ARG A 361 -12.56 2.93 -4.09
C ARG A 361 -12.53 1.55 -4.75
N VAL A 362 -11.81 0.59 -4.18
CA VAL A 362 -11.78 -0.80 -4.69
C VAL A 362 -13.16 -1.50 -4.70
N TYR A 363 -14.15 -0.93 -4.01
CA TYR A 363 -15.53 -1.41 -4.02
C TYR A 363 -16.42 -0.63 -4.99
N ALA A 364 -15.91 0.44 -5.61
CA ALA A 364 -16.71 1.32 -6.47
C ALA A 364 -17.20 0.60 -7.75
N GLU A 365 -16.41 -0.37 -8.27
CA GLU A 365 -16.82 -1.22 -9.40
C GLU A 365 -18.18 -1.91 -9.18
N VAL A 366 -18.57 -2.11 -7.93
CA VAL A 366 -19.88 -2.68 -7.57
C VAL A 366 -21.04 -1.71 -7.87
N LEU A 367 -20.73 -0.40 -8.01
CA LEU A 367 -21.71 0.64 -8.33
C LEU A 367 -21.94 0.79 -9.85
N ASP A 368 -21.11 0.20 -10.71
CA ASP A 368 -21.25 0.35 -12.16
C ASP A 368 -22.60 -0.18 -12.67
N SER A 369 -23.14 -1.24 -12.04
CA SER A 369 -24.50 -1.71 -12.30
C SER A 369 -25.62 -0.75 -11.83
N THR A 370 -25.25 0.34 -11.13
CA THR A 370 -26.20 1.33 -10.61
C THR A 370 -26.15 2.66 -11.37
N LEU A 371 -25.28 2.80 -12.38
CA LEU A 371 -25.20 4.01 -13.19
C LEU A 371 -26.52 4.19 -13.98
N GLU A 372 -27.01 3.12 -14.61
CA GLU A 372 -28.29 3.10 -15.30
C GLU A 372 -29.44 3.45 -14.37
N ASP A 373 -29.48 2.84 -13.15
CA ASP A 373 -30.45 3.16 -12.11
C ASP A 373 -30.41 4.63 -11.66
N ALA A 374 -29.22 5.25 -11.65
CA ALA A 374 -29.06 6.64 -11.27
C ALA A 374 -29.66 7.59 -12.31
N ILE A 375 -29.45 7.29 -13.60
CA ILE A 375 -30.04 8.06 -14.71
C ILE A 375 -31.56 7.93 -14.74
N ILE A 376 -32.09 6.68 -14.62
CA ILE A 376 -33.54 6.45 -14.54
C ILE A 376 -34.17 7.19 -13.36
N LYS A 377 -33.50 7.24 -12.21
CA LYS A 377 -33.99 8.02 -11.06
C LYS A 377 -33.95 9.53 -11.29
N GLN A 378 -32.98 10.03 -12.03
CA GLN A 378 -32.90 11.45 -12.38
C GLN A 378 -34.08 11.84 -13.28
N GLU A 379 -34.45 11.02 -14.26
CA GLU A 379 -35.64 11.22 -15.10
C GLU A 379 -36.91 11.25 -14.24
N GLY A 380 -37.09 10.31 -13.33
CA GLY A 380 -38.24 10.27 -12.43
C GLY A 380 -38.33 11.45 -11.43
N ILE A 381 -37.27 12.22 -11.20
CA ILE A 381 -37.31 13.46 -10.42
C ILE A 381 -37.92 14.59 -11.27
N LEU A 382 -37.59 14.67 -12.55
CA LEU A 382 -38.14 15.66 -13.49
C LEU A 382 -39.64 15.42 -13.70
N ASP A 383 -40.06 14.16 -13.91
CA ASP A 383 -41.49 13.80 -14.09
C ASP A 383 -42.34 14.20 -12.85
N LYS A 384 -41.78 14.03 -11.64
CA LYS A 384 -42.47 14.46 -10.40
C LYS A 384 -42.53 15.98 -10.25
N ALA A 385 -41.53 16.71 -10.70
CA ALA A 385 -41.53 18.17 -10.70
C ALA A 385 -42.60 18.74 -11.64
N ASP A 386 -42.72 18.16 -12.84
CA ASP A 386 -43.71 18.55 -13.82
C ASP A 386 -45.15 18.20 -13.39
N SER A 387 -45.35 17.02 -12.77
CA SER A 387 -46.67 16.65 -12.22
C SER A 387 -47.12 17.56 -11.07
N ASN A 388 -46.20 18.00 -10.20
CA ASN A 388 -46.49 18.96 -9.12
C ASN A 388 -46.75 20.36 -9.65
N ALA A 389 -46.07 20.79 -10.72
CA ALA A 389 -46.32 22.10 -11.36
C ALA A 389 -47.70 22.11 -12.05
N MET A 390 -48.10 21.03 -12.71
CA MET A 390 -49.41 20.89 -13.33
C MET A 390 -50.58 20.86 -12.31
N SER A 391 -50.38 20.20 -11.17
CA SER A 391 -51.39 20.15 -10.09
C SER A 391 -51.56 21.51 -9.38
N ALA A 392 -50.51 22.30 -9.26
CA ALA A 392 -50.55 23.66 -8.69
C ALA A 392 -51.23 24.66 -9.62
N SER A 393 -51.12 24.48 -10.95
CA SER A 393 -51.80 25.35 -11.95
C SER A 393 -53.27 25.00 -12.15
N ALA A 394 -53.73 23.80 -11.77
CA ALA A 394 -55.13 23.37 -11.85
C ALA A 394 -55.98 23.77 -10.61
N SER A 395 -55.33 24.34 -9.58
CA SER A 395 -55.97 24.76 -8.31
C SER A 395 -56.14 26.31 -8.20
N GLN A 396 -55.88 27.06 -9.27
CA GLN A 396 -56.20 28.46 -9.44
C GLN A 396 -57.35 28.62 -10.43
#